data_bb11ffbe55fcec8158f264bccf84b8ba
#
_entry.id   bb11ffbe55fcec8158f264bccf84b8ba
#
_cell.length_a   1.000
_cell.length_b   1.000
_cell.length_c   1.000
_cell.angle_alpha   90.00
_cell.angle_beta   90.00
_cell.angle_gamma   90.00
#
_symmetry.space_group_name_H-M   'P 1'
#
loop_
_entity.id
_entity.type
_entity.pdbx_description
1 polymer ?
#
loop_
_entity_poly.entity_id
_entity_poly.type
_entity_poly.pdbx_seq_one_letter_code
_entity_poly.pdbx_strand_id
1 'polypeptide(L)'
;MGHRSKHAPHRGSLAYRPRKRAKSIVPWVRTWVLSSSGGLAGLPAYKVGMGHLVYTESYKASPNFGRDVSLPYTLLEVPPITVIAVRVYNNGKCLGESWATLDESTVKKLKRKTKPGKGLAIDEIKKLTFDVVRVLIATNPDQTGMRKKTPEILEIPVDAEPSKALDLAIAWLGKTLKLDSEAFPAFKLGAAVDAVAISKGKGMAGPIARFGMKLLPHKSRKTKRGPGATGPQRPGVVPATVGRPGQMGFHHRVDHNKKIVLITDSSKFKFNGGIKHYGVPHSTLIGVSGSVPGPAKRLVLLRLSVKGKPIEPPAIAYNSIS
;
A
#
# COMPACT_ATOMS: atom_id res chain seq x y z
N MET A 1 19.37 -36.90 -12.87
CA MET A 1 18.93 -35.67 -12.19
C MET A 1 19.52 -35.65 -10.81
N GLY A 2 20.20 -34.56 -10.42
CA GLY A 2 20.66 -34.42 -9.04
C GLY A 2 19.48 -34.44 -8.07
N HIS A 3 19.48 -35.38 -7.14
CA HIS A 3 18.49 -35.46 -6.09
C HIS A 3 18.62 -34.21 -5.20
N ARG A 4 17.53 -33.50 -4.99
CA ARG A 4 17.50 -32.37 -4.07
C ARG A 4 17.61 -32.89 -2.64
N SER A 5 18.42 -32.23 -1.79
CA SER A 5 18.50 -32.56 -0.37
C SER A 5 17.09 -32.67 0.26
N LYS A 6 16.88 -33.67 1.11
CA LYS A 6 15.61 -33.90 1.82
C LYS A 6 15.19 -32.68 2.64
N HIS A 7 16.16 -31.94 3.18
CA HIS A 7 15.95 -30.75 4.02
C HIS A 7 16.05 -29.42 3.24
N ALA A 8 16.11 -29.45 1.91
CA ALA A 8 16.18 -28.22 1.13
C ALA A 8 14.89 -27.39 1.31
N PRO A 9 15.00 -26.06 1.44
CA PRO A 9 13.85 -25.18 1.59
C PRO A 9 12.84 -25.35 0.46
N HIS A 10 11.55 -25.22 0.78
CA HIS A 10 10.51 -25.26 -0.23
C HIS A 10 10.62 -24.09 -1.20
N ARG A 11 10.46 -24.35 -2.51
CA ARG A 11 10.51 -23.31 -3.53
C ARG A 11 9.17 -22.59 -3.63
N GLY A 12 9.18 -21.30 -3.36
CA GLY A 12 8.00 -20.45 -3.28
C GLY A 12 7.24 -20.63 -1.97
N SER A 13 6.95 -19.53 -1.30
CA SER A 13 6.24 -19.53 -0.02
C SER A 13 4.83 -20.08 -0.16
N LEU A 14 4.41 -20.94 0.77
CA LEU A 14 3.04 -21.42 0.89
C LEU A 14 2.10 -20.39 1.53
N ALA A 15 2.65 -19.40 2.26
CA ALA A 15 1.88 -18.34 2.90
C ALA A 15 1.19 -17.40 1.88
N TYR A 16 1.72 -17.32 0.66
CA TYR A 16 1.15 -16.48 -0.41
C TYR A 16 0.30 -17.30 -1.38
N ARG A 17 -0.63 -18.06 -0.85
CA ARG A 17 -1.57 -18.85 -1.65
C ARG A 17 -3.01 -18.43 -1.34
N PRO A 18 -3.91 -18.53 -2.33
CA PRO A 18 -3.71 -18.84 -3.76
C PRO A 18 -3.05 -17.67 -4.50
N ARG A 19 -2.18 -17.97 -5.50
CA ARG A 19 -1.54 -16.97 -6.37
C ARG A 19 -2.48 -16.58 -7.49
N LYS A 20 -3.52 -15.83 -7.18
CA LYS A 20 -4.52 -15.32 -8.11
C LYS A 20 -4.23 -13.86 -8.48
N ARG A 21 -4.75 -13.43 -9.62
CA ARG A 21 -4.81 -12.02 -9.99
C ARG A 21 -5.72 -11.30 -9.00
N ALA A 22 -5.32 -10.11 -8.51
CA ALA A 22 -6.15 -9.28 -7.65
C ALA A 22 -7.42 -8.81 -8.40
N LYS A 23 -8.55 -8.71 -7.70
CA LYS A 23 -9.82 -8.26 -8.30
C LYS A 23 -9.79 -6.77 -8.66
N SER A 24 -9.13 -5.95 -7.86
CA SER A 24 -9.02 -4.51 -8.03
C SER A 24 -7.58 -4.05 -7.94
N ILE A 25 -7.29 -2.89 -8.54
CA ILE A 25 -6.00 -2.20 -8.40
C ILE A 25 -5.91 -1.46 -7.06
N VAL A 26 -7.05 -1.15 -6.44
CA VAL A 26 -7.14 -0.52 -5.12
C VAL A 26 -6.80 -1.56 -4.07
N PRO A 27 -5.78 -1.33 -3.24
CA PRO A 27 -5.45 -2.24 -2.14
C PRO A 27 -6.50 -2.15 -1.03
N TRP A 28 -6.68 -3.24 -0.31
CA TRP A 28 -7.55 -3.31 0.85
C TRP A 28 -6.78 -3.82 2.07
N VAL A 29 -7.17 -3.40 3.26
CA VAL A 29 -6.50 -3.76 4.50
C VAL A 29 -7.44 -4.59 5.37
N ARG A 30 -6.96 -5.75 5.81
CA ARG A 30 -7.70 -6.64 6.72
C ARG A 30 -7.66 -6.16 8.15
N THR A 31 -6.47 -5.86 8.62
CA THR A 31 -6.21 -5.52 10.02
C THR A 31 -5.63 -4.13 10.09
N TRP A 32 -6.26 -3.28 10.83
CA TRP A 32 -5.80 -1.94 11.11
C TRP A 32 -5.16 -1.91 12.51
N VAL A 33 -4.12 -1.11 12.66
CA VAL A 33 -3.54 -0.77 13.96
C VAL A 33 -4.16 0.56 14.36
N LEU A 34 -4.87 0.55 15.46
CA LEU A 34 -5.46 1.73 16.05
C LEU A 34 -4.67 2.06 17.31
N SER A 35 -4.14 3.27 17.38
CA SER A 35 -3.29 3.77 18.46
C SER A 35 -3.90 4.95 19.21
N SER A 36 -5.17 5.26 18.91
CA SER A 36 -5.91 6.41 19.43
C SER A 36 -5.19 7.75 19.17
N SER A 37 -4.58 7.84 17.98
CA SER A 37 -3.84 9.04 17.57
C SER A 37 -4.72 10.24 17.20
N GLY A 38 -6.03 10.04 17.09
CA GLY A 38 -6.98 11.09 16.70
C GLY A 38 -7.04 11.39 15.21
N GLY A 39 -6.50 10.51 14.37
CA GLY A 39 -6.42 10.73 12.93
C GLY A 39 -6.91 9.55 12.09
N LEU A 40 -6.60 9.57 10.80
CA LEU A 40 -6.85 8.46 9.89
C LEU A 40 -5.75 7.39 10.04
N ALA A 41 -6.16 6.12 10.17
CA ALA A 41 -5.23 4.99 10.31
C ALA A 41 -4.51 4.60 9.00
N GLY A 42 -4.82 5.24 7.88
CA GLY A 42 -4.24 4.96 6.58
C GLY A 42 -4.03 6.19 5.72
N LEU A 43 -2.97 6.18 4.92
CA LEU A 43 -2.59 7.26 4.02
C LEU A 43 -2.43 6.72 2.60
N PRO A 44 -3.29 7.10 1.63
CA PRO A 44 -3.12 6.72 0.24
C PRO A 44 -2.06 7.60 -0.42
N ALA A 45 -1.18 6.98 -1.19
CA ALA A 45 -0.13 7.64 -1.94
C ALA A 45 0.11 6.96 -3.29
N TYR A 46 0.71 7.66 -4.25
CA TYR A 46 1.08 7.12 -5.56
C TYR A 46 2.59 6.93 -5.65
N LYS A 47 3.01 5.74 -6.11
CA LYS A 47 4.42 5.45 -6.29
C LYS A 47 4.99 6.28 -7.43
N VAL A 48 5.98 7.12 -7.11
CA VAL A 48 6.68 7.99 -8.06
C VAL A 48 7.88 7.27 -8.65
N GLY A 49 8.88 6.98 -7.83
CA GLY A 49 10.14 6.40 -8.24
C GLY A 49 10.92 5.87 -7.06
N MET A 50 12.20 5.64 -7.29
CA MET A 50 13.14 5.22 -6.25
C MET A 50 14.41 6.06 -6.37
N GLY A 51 15.00 6.39 -5.24
CA GLY A 51 16.27 7.04 -5.09
C GLY A 51 17.09 6.41 -3.96
N HIS A 52 18.20 7.04 -3.63
CA HIS A 52 18.98 6.72 -2.46
C HIS A 52 19.29 8.01 -1.70
N LEU A 53 19.41 7.89 -0.41
CA LEU A 53 19.87 8.94 0.48
C LEU A 53 21.06 8.43 1.29
N VAL A 54 21.92 9.36 1.69
CA VAL A 54 23.00 9.08 2.62
C VAL A 54 22.64 9.77 3.93
N TYR A 55 22.70 9.05 5.00
CA TYR A 55 22.41 9.55 6.34
C TYR A 55 23.41 9.01 7.35
N THR A 56 23.66 9.77 8.40
CA THR A 56 24.50 9.33 9.50
C THR A 56 23.67 8.45 10.45
N GLU A 57 24.13 7.23 10.73
CA GLU A 57 23.45 6.27 11.59
C GLU A 57 23.43 6.73 13.03
N SER A 58 22.27 7.02 13.59
CA SER A 58 22.08 7.50 14.96
C SER A 58 21.79 6.37 15.97
N TYR A 59 21.49 5.17 15.51
CA TYR A 59 21.14 4.06 16.39
C TYR A 59 22.38 3.46 17.05
N LYS A 60 22.54 3.69 18.37
CA LYS A 60 23.74 3.30 19.17
C LYS A 60 24.07 1.82 19.11
N ALA A 61 23.08 0.92 19.01
CA ALA A 61 23.33 -0.52 18.92
C ALA A 61 23.65 -1.00 17.48
N SER A 62 23.67 -0.10 16.50
CA SER A 62 24.07 -0.44 15.13
C SER A 62 25.59 -0.56 15.03
N PRO A 63 26.13 -1.55 14.30
CA PRO A 63 27.55 -1.62 13.99
C PRO A 63 28.05 -0.45 13.13
N ASN A 64 27.13 0.30 12.53
CA ASN A 64 27.44 1.47 11.71
C ASN A 64 27.21 2.80 12.44
N PHE A 65 27.04 2.79 13.77
CA PHE A 65 26.84 4.00 14.55
C PHE A 65 27.87 5.08 14.23
N GLY A 66 27.40 6.30 13.98
CA GLY A 66 28.23 7.45 13.63
C GLY A 66 28.84 7.43 12.21
N ARG A 67 28.52 6.43 11.38
CA ARG A 67 28.99 6.33 10.00
C ARG A 67 27.91 6.73 9.01
N ASP A 68 28.32 7.21 7.87
CA ASP A 68 27.42 7.51 6.76
C ASP A 68 26.99 6.22 6.05
N VAL A 69 25.68 6.02 5.97
CA VAL A 69 25.07 4.83 5.38
C VAL A 69 24.19 5.22 4.20
N SER A 70 24.35 4.56 3.07
CA SER A 70 23.48 4.73 1.91
C SER A 70 22.22 3.87 2.07
N LEU A 71 21.04 4.52 2.04
CA LEU A 71 19.74 3.88 2.15
C LEU A 71 18.92 4.08 0.87
N PRO A 72 18.53 3.00 0.17
CA PRO A 72 17.57 3.13 -0.91
C PRO A 72 16.18 3.48 -0.34
N TYR A 73 15.46 4.36 -1.00
CA TYR A 73 14.10 4.71 -0.63
C TYR A 73 13.18 4.78 -1.84
N THR A 74 11.90 4.62 -1.58
CA THR A 74 10.84 4.80 -2.57
C THR A 74 10.14 6.12 -2.30
N LEU A 75 10.05 6.94 -3.34
CA LEU A 75 9.32 8.21 -3.31
C LEU A 75 7.85 7.95 -3.65
N LEU A 76 6.97 8.45 -2.79
CA LEU A 76 5.52 8.37 -2.91
C LEU A 76 4.96 9.80 -2.94
N GLU A 77 4.04 10.10 -3.85
CA GLU A 77 3.30 11.36 -3.89
C GLU A 77 1.96 11.18 -3.19
N VAL A 78 1.67 12.02 -2.22
CA VAL A 78 0.43 12.02 -1.46
C VAL A 78 -0.52 13.05 -2.06
N PRO A 79 -1.56 12.63 -2.79
CA PRO A 79 -2.55 13.54 -3.30
C PRO A 79 -3.41 14.08 -2.16
N PRO A 80 -4.00 15.25 -2.29
CA PRO A 80 -5.11 15.65 -1.45
C PRO A 80 -6.25 14.62 -1.56
N ILE A 81 -6.93 14.34 -0.47
CA ILE A 81 -8.03 13.37 -0.42
C ILE A 81 -9.31 14.06 0.01
N THR A 82 -10.42 13.69 -0.59
CA THR A 82 -11.75 14.21 -0.24
C THR A 82 -12.52 13.14 0.53
N VAL A 83 -13.07 13.49 1.69
CA VAL A 83 -13.93 12.60 2.47
C VAL A 83 -15.34 12.65 1.87
N ILE A 84 -15.81 11.53 1.33
CA ILE A 84 -17.08 11.46 0.59
C ILE A 84 -18.22 10.89 1.40
N ALA A 85 -17.94 10.01 2.37
CA ALA A 85 -18.95 9.46 3.25
C ALA A 85 -18.36 8.96 4.57
N VAL A 86 -19.19 8.85 5.58
CA VAL A 86 -18.88 8.25 6.87
C VAL A 86 -19.70 6.98 7.01
N ARG A 87 -19.09 5.91 7.52
CA ARG A 87 -19.71 4.62 7.79
C ARG A 87 -19.47 4.19 9.23
N VAL A 88 -20.51 3.65 9.85
CA VAL A 88 -20.43 3.10 11.19
C VAL A 88 -20.61 1.58 11.16
N TYR A 89 -19.80 0.90 11.94
CA TYR A 89 -19.77 -0.55 12.00
C TYR A 89 -19.99 -1.04 13.44
N ASN A 90 -20.69 -2.17 13.56
CA ASN A 90 -20.77 -2.93 14.79
C ASN A 90 -20.52 -4.41 14.47
N ASN A 91 -19.59 -5.03 15.19
CA ASN A 91 -19.19 -6.43 14.98
C ASN A 91 -18.89 -6.75 13.49
N GLY A 92 -18.25 -5.81 12.78
CA GLY A 92 -17.89 -5.95 11.37
C GLY A 92 -19.03 -5.80 10.36
N LYS A 93 -20.25 -5.52 10.81
CA LYS A 93 -21.42 -5.21 9.95
C LYS A 93 -21.59 -3.70 9.84
N CYS A 94 -21.79 -3.18 8.63
CA CYS A 94 -22.13 -1.79 8.40
C CYS A 94 -23.58 -1.56 8.86
N LEU A 95 -23.79 -0.63 9.79
CA LEU A 95 -25.11 -0.26 10.30
C LEU A 95 -25.71 0.90 9.51
N GLY A 96 -24.88 1.85 9.09
CA GLY A 96 -25.34 3.01 8.36
C GLY A 96 -24.20 3.79 7.72
N GLU A 97 -24.56 4.63 6.77
CA GLU A 97 -23.64 5.53 6.10
C GLU A 97 -24.30 6.89 5.89
N SER A 98 -23.50 7.95 5.96
CA SER A 98 -23.91 9.32 5.61
C SER A 98 -23.00 9.85 4.52
N TRP A 99 -23.57 10.44 3.49
CA TRP A 99 -22.86 10.99 2.34
C TRP A 99 -22.74 12.50 2.44
N ALA A 100 -21.58 13.01 2.04
CA ALA A 100 -21.35 14.44 1.94
C ALA A 100 -22.13 15.05 0.76
N THR A 101 -22.52 16.31 0.89
CA THR A 101 -22.87 17.14 -0.25
C THR A 101 -21.60 17.52 -0.99
N LEU A 102 -21.41 17.00 -2.19
CA LEU A 102 -20.21 17.17 -2.99
C LEU A 102 -20.46 18.08 -4.18
N ASP A 103 -19.42 18.80 -4.60
CA ASP A 103 -19.44 19.60 -5.82
C ASP A 103 -19.76 18.76 -7.05
N GLU A 104 -20.47 19.36 -8.03
CA GLU A 104 -20.82 18.67 -9.27
C GLU A 104 -19.61 18.07 -10.00
N SER A 105 -18.47 18.73 -10.01
CA SER A 105 -17.23 18.26 -10.62
C SER A 105 -16.74 16.97 -9.97
N THR A 106 -16.78 16.89 -8.66
CA THR A 106 -16.41 15.71 -7.86
C THR A 106 -17.42 14.59 -8.08
N VAL A 107 -18.72 14.91 -8.08
CA VAL A 107 -19.78 13.93 -8.37
C VAL A 107 -19.63 13.35 -9.78
N LYS A 108 -19.33 14.18 -10.79
CA LYS A 108 -19.08 13.71 -12.18
C LYS A 108 -17.88 12.76 -12.26
N LYS A 109 -16.80 13.04 -11.52
CA LYS A 109 -15.62 12.16 -11.42
C LYS A 109 -15.96 10.84 -10.69
N LEU A 110 -16.76 10.88 -9.65
CA LEU A 110 -17.17 9.73 -8.83
C LEU A 110 -18.21 8.83 -9.52
N LYS A 111 -19.16 9.39 -10.29
CA LYS A 111 -20.23 8.65 -10.99
C LYS A 111 -19.72 7.48 -11.84
N ARG A 112 -18.46 7.52 -12.26
CA ARG A 112 -17.81 6.43 -13.00
C ARG A 112 -17.48 5.21 -12.14
N LYS A 113 -17.44 5.35 -10.80
CA LYS A 113 -17.05 4.28 -9.86
C LYS A 113 -18.11 3.96 -8.82
N THR A 114 -18.80 4.97 -8.33
CA THR A 114 -19.85 4.80 -7.33
C THR A 114 -20.92 5.85 -7.52
N LYS A 115 -22.15 5.49 -7.17
CA LYS A 115 -23.24 6.45 -7.05
C LYS A 115 -23.40 6.77 -5.57
N PRO A 116 -23.52 8.06 -5.19
CA PRO A 116 -23.90 8.41 -3.82
C PRO A 116 -25.19 7.68 -3.47
N GLY A 117 -25.20 6.96 -2.37
CA GLY A 117 -26.39 6.29 -1.85
C GLY A 117 -27.33 7.30 -1.16
N LYS A 118 -28.56 6.89 -0.91
CA LYS A 118 -29.40 7.56 0.09
C LYS A 118 -28.83 7.16 1.45
N GLY A 119 -28.05 8.05 2.05
CA GLY A 119 -27.48 7.83 3.38
C GLY A 119 -28.50 8.14 4.49
N LEU A 120 -28.19 7.71 5.70
CA LEU A 120 -28.87 8.11 6.91
C LEU A 120 -28.50 9.55 7.27
N ALA A 121 -29.39 10.26 7.95
CA ALA A 121 -29.06 11.53 8.53
C ALA A 121 -28.01 11.36 9.64
N ILE A 122 -27.17 12.38 9.86
CA ILE A 122 -26.11 12.33 10.87
C ILE A 122 -26.68 12.07 12.26
N ASP A 123 -27.85 12.65 12.56
CA ASP A 123 -28.52 12.48 13.85
C ASP A 123 -29.05 11.06 14.08
N GLU A 124 -29.43 10.36 13.01
CA GLU A 124 -29.80 8.93 13.07
C GLU A 124 -28.55 8.07 13.33
N ILE A 125 -27.42 8.39 12.72
CA ILE A 125 -26.16 7.67 12.95
C ILE A 125 -25.68 7.82 14.40
N LYS A 126 -25.84 9.01 15.00
CA LYS A 126 -25.47 9.26 16.41
C LYS A 126 -26.27 8.41 17.40
N LYS A 127 -27.46 7.98 17.03
CA LYS A 127 -28.33 7.13 17.87
C LYS A 127 -27.97 5.64 17.81
N LEU A 128 -27.16 5.23 16.83
CA LEU A 128 -26.74 3.84 16.68
C LEU A 128 -25.63 3.48 17.66
N THR A 129 -25.59 2.23 18.12
CA THR A 129 -24.46 1.67 18.86
C THR A 129 -23.44 1.08 17.87
N PHE A 130 -22.22 1.57 17.89
CA PHE A 130 -21.17 1.17 16.94
C PHE A 130 -19.81 1.04 17.61
N ASP A 131 -18.96 0.17 17.06
CA ASP A 131 -17.60 -0.10 17.57
C ASP A 131 -16.55 0.66 16.79
N VAL A 132 -16.74 0.82 15.47
CA VAL A 132 -15.74 1.38 14.56
C VAL A 132 -16.38 2.36 13.60
N VAL A 133 -15.74 3.52 13.47
CA VAL A 133 -16.08 4.52 12.46
C VAL A 133 -15.06 4.47 11.34
N ARG A 134 -15.55 4.43 10.10
CA ARG A 134 -14.70 4.48 8.89
C ARG A 134 -15.18 5.59 7.98
N VAL A 135 -14.23 6.20 7.29
CA VAL A 135 -14.51 7.20 6.27
C VAL A 135 -14.23 6.63 4.88
N LEU A 136 -15.13 6.91 3.95
CA LEU A 136 -14.87 6.70 2.53
C LEU A 136 -14.16 7.93 2.01
N ILE A 137 -12.99 7.72 1.45
CA ILE A 137 -12.17 8.75 0.86
C ILE A 137 -12.03 8.57 -0.65
N ALA A 138 -11.98 9.67 -1.37
CA ALA A 138 -11.62 9.72 -2.77
C ALA A 138 -10.28 10.43 -2.91
N THR A 139 -9.33 9.82 -3.64
CA THR A 139 -8.08 10.48 -3.99
C THR A 139 -8.30 11.50 -5.10
N ASN A 140 -7.52 12.59 -5.13
CA ASN A 140 -7.55 13.59 -6.19
C ASN A 140 -6.30 13.47 -7.09
N PRO A 141 -6.23 12.46 -7.98
CA PRO A 141 -5.04 12.20 -8.79
C PRO A 141 -4.77 13.25 -9.87
N ASP A 142 -5.72 14.08 -10.19
CA ASP A 142 -5.58 15.22 -11.09
C ASP A 142 -4.67 16.33 -10.54
N GLN A 143 -4.50 16.39 -9.22
CA GLN A 143 -3.57 17.29 -8.53
C GLN A 143 -2.16 16.69 -8.36
N THR A 144 -1.90 15.55 -8.96
CA THR A 144 -0.58 14.91 -8.97
C THR A 144 0.08 15.01 -10.33
N GLY A 145 1.37 14.67 -10.42
CA GLY A 145 2.11 14.60 -11.70
C GLY A 145 1.61 13.55 -12.70
N MET A 146 0.56 12.81 -12.35
CA MET A 146 -0.03 11.81 -13.24
C MET A 146 -1.13 12.40 -14.11
N ARG A 147 -1.27 11.90 -15.35
CA ARG A 147 -2.40 12.25 -16.24
C ARG A 147 -3.71 11.51 -15.91
N LYS A 148 -3.86 11.01 -14.68
CA LYS A 148 -5.04 10.29 -14.22
C LYS A 148 -6.06 11.26 -13.63
N LYS A 149 -7.30 11.24 -14.13
CA LYS A 149 -8.39 12.12 -13.65
C LYS A 149 -9.40 11.38 -12.76
N THR A 150 -9.47 10.05 -12.87
CA THR A 150 -10.47 9.26 -12.14
C THR A 150 -9.99 8.97 -10.72
N PRO A 151 -10.74 9.37 -9.67
CA PRO A 151 -10.39 9.10 -8.28
C PRO A 151 -10.38 7.61 -7.96
N GLU A 152 -9.65 7.23 -6.94
CA GLU A 152 -9.72 5.93 -6.30
C GLU A 152 -10.38 6.07 -4.96
N ILE A 153 -11.32 5.16 -4.69
CA ILE A 153 -12.12 5.17 -3.47
C ILE A 153 -11.56 4.12 -2.53
N LEU A 154 -11.31 4.53 -1.29
CA LEU A 154 -10.83 3.67 -0.21
C LEU A 154 -11.68 3.91 1.03
N GLU A 155 -11.72 2.90 1.87
CA GLU A 155 -12.34 2.95 3.17
C GLU A 155 -11.27 2.83 4.24
N ILE A 156 -11.17 3.84 5.11
CA ILE A 156 -10.13 3.94 6.15
C ILE A 156 -10.79 4.21 7.49
N PRO A 157 -10.43 3.48 8.57
CA PRO A 157 -10.94 3.74 9.90
C PRO A 157 -10.31 5.02 10.49
N VAL A 158 -11.08 5.67 11.33
CA VAL A 158 -10.61 6.76 12.19
C VAL A 158 -10.01 6.14 13.44
N ASP A 159 -8.79 6.55 13.77
CA ASP A 159 -8.00 6.03 14.90
C ASP A 159 -8.30 6.85 16.18
N ALA A 160 -9.48 6.69 16.71
CA ALA A 160 -9.94 7.32 17.94
C ALA A 160 -11.01 6.43 18.62
N GLU A 161 -11.38 6.77 19.84
CA GLU A 161 -12.54 6.17 20.52
C GLU A 161 -13.82 6.39 19.69
N PRO A 162 -14.77 5.46 19.67
CA PRO A 162 -15.91 5.48 18.76
C PRO A 162 -16.67 6.81 18.71
N SER A 163 -16.96 7.43 19.87
CA SER A 163 -17.65 8.73 19.94
C SER A 163 -16.84 9.85 19.32
N LYS A 164 -15.59 10.00 19.73
CA LYS A 164 -14.65 11.01 19.18
C LYS A 164 -14.36 10.76 17.70
N ALA A 165 -14.27 9.49 17.29
CA ALA A 165 -14.06 9.11 15.91
C ALA A 165 -15.21 9.56 15.00
N LEU A 166 -16.45 9.50 15.50
CA LEU A 166 -17.61 9.99 14.77
C LEU A 166 -17.59 11.52 14.61
N ASP A 167 -17.29 12.25 15.67
CA ASP A 167 -17.22 13.72 15.63
C ASP A 167 -16.13 14.20 14.66
N LEU A 168 -14.94 13.58 14.69
CA LEU A 168 -13.86 13.85 13.74
C LEU A 168 -14.27 13.51 12.31
N ALA A 169 -14.91 12.37 12.09
CA ALA A 169 -15.38 11.96 10.77
C ALA A 169 -16.41 12.94 10.19
N ILE A 170 -17.33 13.43 11.02
CA ILE A 170 -18.31 14.45 10.63
C ILE A 170 -17.62 15.77 10.31
N ALA A 171 -16.64 16.19 11.13
CA ALA A 171 -15.88 17.41 10.91
C ALA A 171 -15.09 17.40 9.57
N TRP A 172 -14.69 16.23 9.10
CA TRP A 172 -13.98 16.05 7.82
C TRP A 172 -14.90 15.79 6.64
N LEU A 173 -16.18 15.51 6.87
CA LEU A 173 -17.13 15.17 5.81
C LEU A 173 -17.24 16.29 4.76
N GLY A 174 -17.04 15.95 3.49
CA GLY A 174 -17.01 16.89 2.36
C GLY A 174 -15.72 17.70 2.20
N LYS A 175 -14.82 17.68 3.18
CA LYS A 175 -13.57 18.44 3.12
C LYS A 175 -12.47 17.71 2.37
N THR A 176 -11.54 18.49 1.82
CA THR A 176 -10.30 17.99 1.22
C THR A 176 -9.17 18.08 2.23
N LEU A 177 -8.60 16.93 2.57
CA LEU A 177 -7.51 16.77 3.54
C LEU A 177 -6.17 16.66 2.81
N LYS A 178 -5.15 17.35 3.29
CA LYS A 178 -3.75 17.23 2.87
C LYS A 178 -2.95 16.50 3.96
N LEU A 179 -1.71 16.06 3.65
CA LEU A 179 -0.86 15.38 4.62
C LEU A 179 -0.57 16.23 5.87
N ASP A 180 -0.40 17.52 5.69
CA ASP A 180 -0.08 18.47 6.78
C ASP A 180 -1.28 18.82 7.68
N SER A 181 -2.47 18.27 7.37
CA SER A 181 -3.65 18.44 8.19
C SER A 181 -3.59 17.56 9.46
N GLU A 182 -4.32 17.96 10.48
CA GLU A 182 -4.50 17.23 11.74
C GLU A 182 -5.07 15.80 11.54
N ALA A 183 -5.52 15.50 10.32
CA ALA A 183 -6.05 14.20 9.97
C ALA A 183 -5.00 13.07 9.91
N PHE A 184 -3.69 13.39 9.87
CA PHE A 184 -2.62 12.40 9.72
C PHE A 184 -1.51 12.51 10.77
N PRO A 185 -1.80 12.63 12.06
CA PRO A 185 -0.79 12.88 13.12
C PRO A 185 0.21 11.73 13.25
N ALA A 186 -0.18 10.53 12.85
CA ALA A 186 0.64 9.31 12.96
C ALA A 186 1.68 9.15 11.85
N PHE A 187 1.54 9.87 10.71
CA PHE A 187 2.43 9.74 9.55
C PHE A 187 3.51 10.82 9.52
N LYS A 188 4.39 10.80 10.51
CA LYS A 188 5.51 11.73 10.67
C LYS A 188 6.85 11.07 10.35
N LEU A 189 7.91 11.88 10.24
CA LEU A 189 9.28 11.37 10.06
C LEU A 189 9.65 10.35 11.14
N GLY A 190 10.32 9.28 10.75
CA GLY A 190 10.67 8.18 11.64
C GLY A 190 9.55 7.18 11.92
N ALA A 191 8.31 7.48 11.56
CA ALA A 191 7.19 6.56 11.79
C ALA A 191 7.37 5.24 11.06
N ALA A 192 6.97 4.15 11.72
CA ALA A 192 6.96 2.82 11.14
C ALA A 192 5.63 2.56 10.44
N VAL A 193 5.68 2.23 9.15
CA VAL A 193 4.51 2.00 8.30
C VAL A 193 4.60 0.68 7.55
N ASP A 194 3.46 0.11 7.22
CA ASP A 194 3.34 -1.01 6.30
C ASP A 194 2.77 -0.51 4.96
N ALA A 195 3.41 -0.90 3.86
CA ALA A 195 2.99 -0.53 2.52
C ALA A 195 2.12 -1.62 1.90
N VAL A 196 0.87 -1.31 1.62
CA VAL A 196 -0.11 -2.23 1.02
C VAL A 196 -0.36 -1.83 -0.43
N ALA A 197 -0.05 -2.70 -1.37
CA ALA A 197 -0.24 -2.42 -2.79
C ALA A 197 -0.38 -3.68 -3.65
N ILE A 198 -0.81 -3.48 -4.88
CA ILE A 198 -0.85 -4.54 -5.90
C ILE A 198 0.46 -4.57 -6.67
N SER A 199 1.15 -5.70 -6.69
CA SER A 199 2.44 -5.87 -7.36
C SER A 199 2.35 -5.71 -8.89
N LYS A 200 3.50 -5.60 -9.57
CA LYS A 200 3.57 -5.59 -11.04
C LYS A 200 2.99 -6.89 -11.60
N GLY A 201 2.12 -6.79 -12.60
CA GLY A 201 1.62 -7.95 -13.34
C GLY A 201 2.68 -8.50 -14.30
N LYS A 202 2.79 -9.82 -14.39
CA LYS A 202 3.67 -10.53 -15.32
C LYS A 202 2.91 -11.59 -16.14
N GLY A 203 1.58 -11.57 -16.05
CA GLY A 203 0.73 -12.53 -16.76
C GLY A 203 0.95 -13.98 -16.32
N MET A 204 0.75 -14.91 -17.25
CA MET A 204 1.01 -16.33 -17.03
C MET A 204 2.52 -16.60 -17.13
N ALA A 205 3.09 -17.18 -16.09
CA ALA A 205 4.51 -17.51 -16.02
C ALA A 205 4.72 -19.00 -15.75
N GLY A 206 5.80 -19.54 -16.33
CA GLY A 206 6.22 -20.91 -16.10
C GLY A 206 6.78 -21.14 -14.69
N PRO A 207 6.96 -22.40 -14.27
CA PRO A 207 7.39 -22.74 -12.93
C PRO A 207 8.79 -22.23 -12.58
N ILE A 208 9.67 -22.05 -13.56
CA ILE A 208 11.02 -21.51 -13.36
C ILE A 208 10.94 -20.07 -12.84
N ALA A 209 10.25 -19.18 -13.56
CA ALA A 209 10.09 -17.78 -13.15
C ALA A 209 9.22 -17.64 -11.90
N ARG A 210 8.15 -18.43 -11.81
CA ARG A 210 7.13 -18.32 -10.76
C ARG A 210 7.58 -18.86 -9.40
N PHE A 211 8.44 -19.88 -9.39
CA PHE A 211 8.87 -20.60 -8.17
C PHE A 211 10.40 -20.68 -8.04
N GLY A 212 11.18 -20.06 -8.92
CA GLY A 212 12.64 -20.16 -8.88
C GLY A 212 13.16 -21.58 -9.08
N MET A 213 12.48 -22.36 -9.91
CA MET A 213 12.88 -23.75 -10.15
C MET A 213 14.09 -23.79 -11.11
N LYS A 214 14.99 -24.76 -10.88
CA LYS A 214 16.14 -24.99 -11.77
C LYS A 214 15.68 -25.54 -13.12
N LEU A 215 16.32 -25.07 -14.20
CA LEU A 215 16.15 -25.68 -15.52
C LEU A 215 16.58 -27.15 -15.48
N LEU A 216 15.83 -28.00 -16.18
CA LEU A 216 16.21 -29.40 -16.34
C LEU A 216 17.44 -29.50 -17.24
N PRO A 217 18.28 -30.57 -17.11
CA PRO A 217 19.44 -30.78 -17.95
C PRO A 217 19.10 -30.82 -19.43
N HIS A 218 20.09 -30.56 -20.30
CA HIS A 218 19.89 -30.59 -21.75
C HIS A 218 19.43 -31.94 -22.30
N LYS A 219 19.76 -33.05 -21.60
CA LYS A 219 19.31 -34.40 -21.92
C LYS A 219 17.84 -34.69 -21.56
N SER A 220 17.12 -33.71 -20.96
CA SER A 220 15.72 -33.88 -20.61
C SER A 220 14.85 -33.95 -21.88
N ARG A 221 14.12 -35.04 -21.99
CA ARG A 221 13.20 -35.27 -23.11
C ARG A 221 11.95 -34.40 -22.97
N LYS A 222 11.37 -33.95 -24.07
CA LYS A 222 10.14 -33.19 -24.22
C LYS A 222 10.21 -31.73 -23.71
N THR A 223 10.66 -31.44 -22.49
CA THR A 223 10.69 -30.10 -21.95
C THR A 223 11.84 -29.87 -20.96
N LYS A 224 12.46 -28.67 -21.06
CA LYS A 224 13.48 -28.21 -20.10
C LYS A 224 12.91 -27.26 -19.04
N ARG A 225 11.79 -26.62 -19.35
CA ARG A 225 11.20 -25.54 -18.52
C ARG A 225 10.05 -26.03 -17.63
N GLY A 226 9.84 -27.34 -17.53
CA GLY A 226 8.80 -27.95 -16.71
C GLY A 226 9.25 -28.24 -15.28
N PRO A 227 8.31 -28.64 -14.41
CA PRO A 227 8.61 -28.97 -13.03
C PRO A 227 9.32 -30.33 -12.84
N GLY A 228 9.42 -31.16 -13.89
CA GLY A 228 9.86 -32.53 -13.79
C GLY A 228 8.75 -33.44 -13.27
N ALA A 229 9.10 -34.38 -12.40
CA ALA A 229 8.10 -35.25 -11.76
C ALA A 229 7.16 -34.42 -10.88
N THR A 230 5.86 -34.69 -10.97
CA THR A 230 4.81 -33.95 -10.25
C THR A 230 4.27 -34.70 -9.04
N GLY A 231 4.78 -35.88 -8.79
CA GLY A 231 4.39 -36.76 -7.66
C GLY A 231 4.34 -38.23 -8.07
N PRO A 232 4.12 -39.14 -7.11
CA PRO A 232 3.94 -40.57 -7.36
C PRO A 232 2.58 -40.82 -8.04
N GLN A 233 2.38 -42.04 -8.54
CA GLN A 233 1.13 -42.46 -9.16
C GLN A 233 -0.04 -42.44 -8.16
N ARG A 234 0.20 -42.82 -6.92
CA ARG A 234 -0.77 -42.66 -5.82
C ARG A 234 -0.36 -41.50 -4.93
N PRO A 235 -1.28 -40.59 -4.58
CA PRO A 235 -2.75 -40.63 -4.63
C PRO A 235 -3.40 -40.23 -5.99
N GLY A 236 -2.69 -40.18 -7.12
CA GLY A 236 -3.26 -39.92 -8.45
C GLY A 236 -3.56 -38.44 -8.72
N VAL A 237 -3.41 -37.58 -7.74
CA VAL A 237 -3.62 -36.10 -7.86
C VAL A 237 -2.30 -35.35 -7.69
N VAL A 238 -2.14 -34.28 -8.44
CA VAL A 238 -0.98 -33.40 -8.29
C VAL A 238 -1.20 -32.47 -7.08
N PRO A 239 -0.37 -32.57 -6.03
CA PRO A 239 -0.53 -31.71 -4.87
C PRO A 239 -0.47 -30.22 -5.24
N ALA A 240 -1.30 -29.43 -4.57
CA ALA A 240 -1.31 -27.98 -4.79
C ALA A 240 0.03 -27.28 -4.45
N THR A 241 0.93 -27.97 -3.73
CA THR A 241 2.27 -27.49 -3.38
C THR A 241 3.28 -27.58 -4.52
N VAL A 242 2.98 -28.33 -5.57
CA VAL A 242 3.85 -28.45 -6.75
C VAL A 242 3.85 -27.16 -7.53
N GLY A 243 5.04 -26.68 -7.88
CA GLY A 243 5.21 -25.44 -8.67
C GLY A 243 4.76 -25.64 -10.11
N ARG A 244 3.59 -25.13 -10.49
CA ARG A 244 3.03 -25.21 -11.84
C ARG A 244 2.94 -23.84 -12.51
N PRO A 245 2.81 -23.75 -13.85
CA PRO A 245 2.52 -22.49 -14.55
C PRO A 245 1.25 -21.84 -14.01
N GLY A 246 1.16 -20.53 -14.13
CA GLY A 246 -0.02 -19.77 -13.74
C GLY A 246 0.28 -18.29 -13.55
N GLN A 247 -0.68 -17.58 -13.01
CA GLN A 247 -0.57 -16.14 -12.77
C GLN A 247 0.64 -15.79 -11.91
N MET A 248 1.45 -14.84 -12.40
CA MET A 248 2.55 -14.23 -11.67
C MET A 248 2.38 -12.72 -11.65
N GLY A 249 2.54 -12.13 -10.47
CA GLY A 249 2.31 -10.70 -10.27
C GLY A 249 0.83 -10.32 -10.31
N PHE A 250 0.58 -9.01 -10.20
CA PHE A 250 -0.73 -8.44 -9.93
C PHE A 250 -1.38 -9.07 -8.70
N HIS A 251 -0.56 -9.30 -7.68
CA HIS A 251 -0.96 -9.85 -6.41
C HIS A 251 -1.06 -8.74 -5.37
N HIS A 252 -2.05 -8.84 -4.49
CA HIS A 252 -2.11 -8.03 -3.29
C HIS A 252 -0.92 -8.40 -2.38
N ARG A 253 -0.16 -7.39 -1.94
CA ARG A 253 1.02 -7.54 -1.09
C ARG A 253 1.01 -6.51 0.01
N VAL A 254 1.44 -6.93 1.18
CA VAL A 254 1.74 -6.08 2.32
C VAL A 254 3.25 -6.19 2.57
N ASP A 255 3.94 -5.07 2.51
CA ASP A 255 5.36 -4.99 2.81
C ASP A 255 5.50 -4.29 4.16
N HIS A 256 5.96 -5.04 5.15
CA HIS A 256 5.93 -4.65 6.55
C HIS A 256 7.15 -3.83 6.98
N ASN A 257 6.97 -3.06 8.04
CA ASN A 257 8.03 -2.38 8.79
C ASN A 257 8.91 -1.48 7.93
N LYS A 258 8.29 -0.62 7.13
CA LYS A 258 8.99 0.47 6.42
C LYS A 258 9.06 1.68 7.33
N LYS A 259 10.07 2.53 7.12
CA LYS A 259 10.23 3.78 7.84
C LYS A 259 9.99 4.96 6.92
N ILE A 260 9.32 5.98 7.41
CA ILE A 260 9.22 7.26 6.73
C ILE A 260 10.53 8.00 6.99
N VAL A 261 11.33 8.15 5.94
CA VAL A 261 12.67 8.78 6.03
C VAL A 261 12.70 10.20 5.51
N LEU A 262 11.68 10.59 4.73
CA LEU A 262 11.61 11.91 4.12
C LEU A 262 10.15 12.36 4.03
N ILE A 263 9.85 13.59 4.40
CA ILE A 263 8.59 14.28 4.09
C ILE A 263 8.97 15.67 3.57
N THR A 264 8.50 16.00 2.38
CA THR A 264 8.85 17.26 1.74
C THR A 264 7.80 17.65 0.70
N ASP A 265 7.75 18.90 0.36
CA ASP A 265 6.93 19.39 -0.74
C ASP A 265 7.65 19.23 -2.07
N SER A 266 6.89 19.00 -3.12
CA SER A 266 7.42 18.81 -4.47
C SER A 266 8.23 20.02 -4.96
N SER A 267 7.91 21.23 -4.48
CA SER A 267 8.61 22.47 -4.84
C SER A 267 10.07 22.53 -4.40
N LYS A 268 10.43 21.75 -3.35
CA LYS A 268 11.81 21.70 -2.84
C LYS A 268 12.75 20.83 -3.68
N PHE A 269 12.22 20.05 -4.62
CA PHE A 269 13.00 19.21 -5.51
C PHE A 269 12.99 19.77 -6.94
N LYS A 270 14.16 19.84 -7.57
CA LYS A 270 14.30 20.17 -8.99
C LYS A 270 14.26 18.87 -9.80
N PHE A 271 13.10 18.50 -10.30
CA PHE A 271 12.96 17.35 -11.19
C PHE A 271 13.26 17.76 -12.64
N ASN A 272 14.54 17.90 -13.00
CA ASN A 272 14.94 18.21 -14.37
C ASN A 272 14.43 17.11 -15.33
N GLY A 273 13.53 17.45 -16.24
CA GLY A 273 12.91 16.49 -17.18
C GLY A 273 11.88 15.54 -16.57
N GLY A 274 11.59 15.62 -15.26
CA GLY A 274 10.63 14.75 -14.57
C GLY A 274 11.16 13.35 -14.27
N ILE A 275 10.37 12.57 -13.51
CA ILE A 275 10.72 11.21 -13.14
C ILE A 275 10.19 10.22 -14.17
N LYS A 276 11.04 9.28 -14.60
CA LYS A 276 10.73 8.26 -15.61
C LYS A 276 9.42 7.53 -15.30
N HIS A 277 8.53 7.50 -16.29
CA HIS A 277 7.18 6.90 -16.22
C HIS A 277 6.20 7.56 -15.26
N TYR A 278 6.55 8.66 -14.60
CA TYR A 278 5.65 9.36 -13.68
C TYR A 278 5.30 10.77 -14.21
N GLY A 279 6.28 11.60 -14.40
CA GLY A 279 6.19 13.03 -14.69
C GLY A 279 6.80 13.84 -13.56
N VAL A 280 6.40 15.11 -13.44
CA VAL A 280 6.80 15.99 -12.35
C VAL A 280 5.77 15.89 -11.24
N PRO A 281 6.12 15.52 -10.01
CA PRO A 281 5.21 15.51 -8.87
C PRO A 281 4.79 16.96 -8.51
N HIS A 282 3.55 17.14 -8.05
CA HIS A 282 3.00 18.44 -7.68
C HIS A 282 2.55 18.54 -6.21
N SER A 283 2.29 17.38 -5.59
CA SER A 283 1.81 17.31 -4.20
C SER A 283 2.95 16.98 -3.23
N THR A 284 2.63 16.90 -1.93
CA THR A 284 3.57 16.49 -0.89
C THR A 284 4.14 15.11 -1.15
N LEU A 285 5.44 14.94 -0.92
CA LEU A 285 6.20 13.74 -1.17
C LEU A 285 6.61 13.07 0.13
N ILE A 286 6.48 11.75 0.18
CA ILE A 286 6.95 10.90 1.27
C ILE A 286 7.99 9.94 0.73
N GLY A 287 9.16 9.90 1.36
CA GLY A 287 10.18 8.87 1.16
C GLY A 287 10.02 7.74 2.15
N VAL A 288 9.87 6.52 1.66
CA VAL A 288 9.74 5.32 2.49
C VAL A 288 10.95 4.42 2.26
N SER A 289 11.58 3.94 3.34
CA SER A 289 12.80 3.12 3.28
C SER A 289 12.62 1.86 2.44
N GLY A 290 13.58 1.58 1.57
CA GLY A 290 13.60 0.41 0.70
C GLY A 290 12.58 0.44 -0.43
N SER A 291 12.22 -0.74 -0.93
CA SER A 291 11.26 -0.90 -2.03
C SER A 291 9.82 -1.00 -1.55
N VAL A 292 8.88 -0.64 -2.43
CA VAL A 292 7.44 -0.76 -2.21
C VAL A 292 6.82 -1.53 -3.38
N PRO A 293 5.83 -2.40 -3.16
CA PRO A 293 5.20 -3.18 -4.23
C PRO A 293 4.58 -2.31 -5.31
N GLY A 294 4.62 -2.77 -6.56
CA GLY A 294 3.96 -2.14 -7.70
C GLY A 294 4.90 -1.31 -8.60
N PRO A 295 4.43 -0.92 -9.79
CA PRO A 295 5.10 0.00 -10.70
C PRO A 295 4.93 1.45 -10.27
N ALA A 296 5.62 2.38 -10.95
CA ALA A 296 5.28 3.81 -10.89
C ALA A 296 3.80 4.04 -11.20
N LYS A 297 3.20 5.09 -10.65
CA LYS A 297 1.77 5.42 -10.73
C LYS A 297 0.83 4.48 -9.97
N ARG A 298 1.35 3.47 -9.26
CA ARG A 298 0.53 2.54 -8.47
C ARG A 298 0.07 3.21 -7.18
N LEU A 299 -1.23 3.07 -6.88
CA LEU A 299 -1.76 3.41 -5.57
C LEU A 299 -1.16 2.46 -4.53
N VAL A 300 -0.60 3.04 -3.50
CA VAL A 300 -0.05 2.40 -2.31
C VAL A 300 -0.81 2.95 -1.11
N LEU A 301 -1.31 2.10 -0.27
CA LEU A 301 -1.91 2.48 0.99
C LEU A 301 -0.88 2.24 2.10
N LEU A 302 -0.46 3.30 2.74
CA LEU A 302 0.34 3.24 3.95
C LEU A 302 -0.59 3.10 5.15
N ARG A 303 -0.27 2.19 6.05
CA ARG A 303 -0.91 2.06 7.37
C ARG A 303 0.16 2.02 8.45
N LEU A 304 -0.20 2.26 9.70
CA LEU A 304 0.73 2.07 10.81
C LEU A 304 1.22 0.62 10.85
N SER A 305 2.49 0.43 11.18
CA SER A 305 3.07 -0.92 11.22
C SER A 305 2.56 -1.71 12.40
N VAL A 306 2.21 -2.98 12.16
CA VAL A 306 1.78 -3.92 13.21
C VAL A 306 2.93 -4.29 14.17
N LYS A 307 4.16 -4.34 13.67
CA LYS A 307 5.35 -4.82 14.41
C LYS A 307 6.47 -3.79 14.52
N GLY A 308 6.42 -2.75 13.70
CA GLY A 308 7.48 -1.76 13.62
C GLY A 308 7.43 -0.77 14.78
N LYS A 309 8.60 -0.45 15.32
CA LYS A 309 8.75 0.68 16.25
C LYS A 309 9.19 1.91 15.47
N PRO A 310 8.74 3.12 15.82
CA PRO A 310 9.28 4.35 15.25
C PRO A 310 10.77 4.45 15.55
N ILE A 311 11.50 5.15 14.70
CA ILE A 311 12.93 5.47 14.89
C ILE A 311 13.11 6.97 14.91
N GLU A 312 14.23 7.42 15.42
CA GLU A 312 14.64 8.81 15.29
C GLU A 312 14.76 9.17 13.79
N PRO A 313 14.34 10.38 13.39
CA PRO A 313 14.48 10.84 12.02
C PRO A 313 15.95 10.79 11.59
N PRO A 314 16.28 10.22 10.41
CA PRO A 314 17.66 10.18 9.95
C PRO A 314 18.17 11.59 9.61
N ALA A 315 19.39 11.92 10.03
CA ALA A 315 20.09 13.12 9.60
C ALA A 315 20.59 12.90 8.15
N ILE A 316 19.87 13.48 7.18
CA ILE A 316 20.14 13.27 5.75
C ILE A 316 21.28 14.20 5.33
N ALA A 317 22.40 13.61 4.90
CA ALA A 317 23.56 14.32 4.34
C ALA A 317 23.43 14.53 2.82
N TYR A 318 22.86 13.54 2.09
CA TYR A 318 22.71 13.60 0.63
C TYR A 318 21.44 12.91 0.16
N ASN A 319 20.85 13.43 -0.90
CA ASN A 319 19.67 12.84 -1.56
C ASN A 319 19.88 12.83 -3.09
N SER A 320 19.75 11.68 -3.72
CA SER A 320 19.98 11.50 -5.17
C SER A 320 18.88 12.10 -6.06
N ILE A 321 17.80 12.61 -5.50
CA ILE A 321 16.66 13.18 -6.24
C ILE A 321 16.56 14.71 -6.02
N SER A 322 17.42 15.25 -5.16
CA SER A 322 17.48 16.70 -4.90
C SER A 322 18.15 17.46 -6.03
#